data_87e3de5f5dc72152d994b6ab8571acbd
#
_entry.id   87e3de5f5dc72152d994b6ab8571acbd
#
_cell.length_a   1.000
_cell.length_b   1.000
_cell.length_c   1.000
_cell.angle_alpha   90.00
_cell.angle_beta   90.00
_cell.angle_gamma   90.00
#
_symmetry.space_group_name_H-M   'P 1'
#
loop_
_entity.id
_entity.type
_entity.pdbx_description
1 polymer ?
#
loop_
_entity_poly.entity_id
_entity_poly.type
_entity_poly.pdbx_seq_one_letter_code
_entity_poly.pdbx_strand_id
1 'polypeptide(L)'
;MDGEKVGYVDRTGHFVINPQFDYASPFAGGTAIVRVGDKFGFIDTDGKYKANPQFDGVDPSVIEVYYGIPGVDHVESDFFDASYIAGKLKDAVKDGGMNGYTLGMTVGDIMTKAGLDEDRVSRSESGTTRLFYDPSWLAAASLRLEMKGDFFDSVSDGWWGYVKVIDKKRRPTSFVCTVAISDYGKKNKQPLLFEAVKKVFGAEGKNKVTRDGYTYELSSDNEGIHIIIRK
;
A
#
# COMPACT_ATOMS: atom_id res chain seq x y z
N MET A 1 -27.66 31.67 5.08
CA MET A 1 -28.21 31.33 3.74
C MET A 1 -28.21 29.80 3.71
N ASP A 2 -29.39 29.18 3.74
CA ASP A 2 -29.50 27.76 3.48
C ASP A 2 -29.17 27.57 1.98
N GLY A 3 -27.97 27.07 1.71
CA GLY A 3 -27.53 26.77 0.35
C GLY A 3 -28.37 25.63 -0.24
N GLU A 4 -28.69 25.73 -1.52
CA GLU A 4 -29.34 24.62 -2.24
C GLU A 4 -28.47 23.37 -2.12
N LYS A 5 -29.09 22.26 -1.70
CA LYS A 5 -28.41 20.97 -1.64
C LYS A 5 -28.26 20.36 -3.02
N VAL A 6 -27.16 19.68 -3.25
CA VAL A 6 -26.79 19.01 -4.49
C VAL A 6 -27.04 17.50 -4.37
N GLY A 7 -27.50 16.89 -5.44
CA GLY A 7 -27.69 15.45 -5.61
C GLY A 7 -27.23 15.03 -7.00
N TYR A 8 -27.55 13.81 -7.39
CA TYR A 8 -27.21 13.28 -8.71
C TYR A 8 -28.46 12.80 -9.44
N VAL A 9 -28.49 13.08 -10.73
CA VAL A 9 -29.58 12.71 -11.63
C VAL A 9 -29.05 11.75 -12.72
N ASP A 10 -29.92 10.89 -13.20
CA ASP A 10 -29.69 10.08 -14.40
C ASP A 10 -29.83 10.93 -15.68
N ARG A 11 -29.64 10.30 -16.83
CA ARG A 11 -29.77 10.94 -18.15
C ARG A 11 -31.19 11.38 -18.49
N THR A 12 -32.19 10.91 -17.75
CA THR A 12 -33.61 11.26 -17.92
C THR A 12 -34.03 12.41 -17.00
N GLY A 13 -33.10 12.85 -16.10
CA GLY A 13 -33.35 13.95 -15.17
C GLY A 13 -33.95 13.48 -13.81
N HIS A 14 -34.09 12.19 -13.56
CA HIS A 14 -34.54 11.69 -12.29
C HIS A 14 -33.38 11.58 -11.29
N PHE A 15 -33.64 11.95 -10.04
CA PHE A 15 -32.64 11.80 -8.98
C PHE A 15 -32.36 10.32 -8.71
N VAL A 16 -31.10 9.94 -8.86
CA VAL A 16 -30.57 8.64 -8.38
C VAL A 16 -30.01 8.78 -6.99
N ILE A 17 -29.53 9.99 -6.62
CA ILE A 17 -29.16 10.36 -5.26
C ILE A 17 -29.81 11.71 -4.97
N ASN A 18 -30.73 11.73 -4.00
CA ASN A 18 -31.46 12.94 -3.66
C ASN A 18 -30.53 14.07 -3.19
N PRO A 19 -30.90 15.34 -3.40
CA PRO A 19 -30.15 16.50 -2.93
C PRO A 19 -29.96 16.45 -1.41
N GLN A 20 -28.71 16.30 -0.96
CA GLN A 20 -28.39 16.21 0.46
C GLN A 20 -27.00 16.79 0.79
N PHE A 21 -26.18 17.07 -0.21
CA PHE A 21 -24.81 17.56 -0.06
C PHE A 21 -24.73 19.08 -0.28
N ASP A 22 -23.83 19.74 0.42
CA ASP A 22 -23.52 21.17 0.20
C ASP A 22 -22.61 21.38 -1.01
N TYR A 23 -21.92 20.31 -1.42
CA TYR A 23 -21.13 20.23 -2.64
C TYR A 23 -21.08 18.77 -3.12
N ALA A 24 -21.04 18.55 -4.42
CA ALA A 24 -20.85 17.24 -5.02
C ALA A 24 -20.08 17.39 -6.35
N SER A 25 -19.01 16.61 -6.52
CA SER A 25 -18.24 16.52 -7.77
C SER A 25 -18.92 15.58 -8.76
N PRO A 26 -18.60 15.62 -10.05
CA PRO A 26 -18.90 14.53 -10.96
C PRO A 26 -18.32 13.20 -10.45
N PHE A 27 -18.95 12.09 -10.83
CA PHE A 27 -18.36 10.77 -10.58
C PHE A 27 -17.15 10.53 -11.48
N ALA A 28 -16.05 10.10 -10.88
CA ALA A 28 -14.87 9.62 -11.58
C ALA A 28 -14.55 8.20 -11.06
N GLY A 29 -14.47 7.20 -11.96
CA GLY A 29 -14.22 5.81 -11.62
C GLY A 29 -15.17 5.20 -10.57
N GLY A 30 -16.43 5.64 -10.54
CA GLY A 30 -17.42 5.16 -9.58
C GLY A 30 -17.32 5.79 -8.18
N THR A 31 -16.62 6.93 -8.07
CA THR A 31 -16.47 7.68 -6.81
C THR A 31 -16.73 9.15 -7.05
N ALA A 32 -17.41 9.84 -6.12
CA ALA A 32 -17.58 11.27 -6.12
C ALA A 32 -17.22 11.86 -4.75
N ILE A 33 -16.71 13.10 -4.76
CA ILE A 33 -16.52 13.92 -3.55
C ILE A 33 -17.85 14.55 -3.19
N VAL A 34 -18.17 14.53 -1.92
CA VAL A 34 -19.29 15.27 -1.36
C VAL A 34 -18.85 16.06 -0.15
N ARG A 35 -19.52 17.20 0.09
CA ARG A 35 -19.35 17.98 1.32
C ARG A 35 -20.65 18.05 2.08
N VAL A 36 -20.55 17.86 3.39
CA VAL A 36 -21.65 18.05 4.35
C VAL A 36 -21.15 18.94 5.47
N GLY A 37 -21.71 20.13 5.59
CA GLY A 37 -21.16 21.18 6.44
C GLY A 37 -19.78 21.60 5.95
N ASP A 38 -18.81 21.60 6.85
CA ASP A 38 -17.41 21.96 6.57
C ASP A 38 -16.53 20.75 6.22
N LYS A 39 -17.11 19.55 6.17
CA LYS A 39 -16.33 18.31 5.96
C LYS A 39 -16.64 17.67 4.62
N PHE A 40 -15.58 17.18 4.00
CA PHE A 40 -15.64 16.39 2.76
C PHE A 40 -15.64 14.89 3.06
N GLY A 41 -16.29 14.14 2.19
CA GLY A 41 -16.32 12.68 2.18
C GLY A 41 -16.41 12.14 0.76
N PHE A 42 -16.50 10.84 0.62
CA PHE A 42 -16.58 10.17 -0.67
C PHE A 42 -17.76 9.21 -0.70
N ILE A 43 -18.44 9.16 -1.84
CA ILE A 43 -19.56 8.24 -2.07
C ILE A 43 -19.33 7.39 -3.31
N ASP A 44 -19.97 6.22 -3.36
CA ASP A 44 -20.13 5.41 -4.56
C ASP A 44 -21.34 5.85 -5.40
N THR A 45 -21.54 5.21 -6.54
CA THR A 45 -22.67 5.50 -7.46
C THR A 45 -24.05 5.24 -6.87
N ASP A 46 -24.14 4.48 -5.78
CA ASP A 46 -25.39 4.22 -5.05
C ASP A 46 -25.63 5.25 -3.93
N GLY A 47 -24.72 6.22 -3.76
CA GLY A 47 -24.77 7.23 -2.71
C GLY A 47 -24.30 6.76 -1.34
N LYS A 48 -23.70 5.57 -1.25
CA LYS A 48 -23.13 5.06 0.00
C LYS A 48 -21.75 5.68 0.23
N TYR A 49 -21.50 6.08 1.47
CA TYR A 49 -20.18 6.59 1.84
C TYR A 49 -19.11 5.50 1.73
N LYS A 50 -18.11 5.73 0.88
CA LYS A 50 -16.82 5.04 0.90
C LYS A 50 -15.93 5.59 2.01
N ALA A 51 -16.03 6.91 2.26
CA ALA A 51 -15.49 7.57 3.44
C ALA A 51 -16.49 8.63 3.90
N ASN A 52 -16.86 8.60 5.18
CA ASN A 52 -17.76 9.59 5.78
C ASN A 52 -17.15 11.00 5.70
N PRO A 53 -17.98 12.07 5.69
CA PRO A 53 -17.48 13.44 5.76
C PRO A 53 -16.65 13.68 7.04
N GLN A 54 -15.33 13.80 6.86
CA GLN A 54 -14.37 13.97 7.96
C GLN A 54 -13.14 14.81 7.57
N PHE A 55 -12.95 15.09 6.28
CA PHE A 55 -11.78 15.80 5.77
C PHE A 55 -12.03 17.30 5.69
N ASP A 56 -11.04 18.14 6.05
CA ASP A 56 -11.16 19.60 6.06
C ASP A 56 -11.02 20.24 4.67
N GLY A 57 -10.43 19.52 3.72
CA GLY A 57 -10.29 19.95 2.33
C GLY A 57 -10.09 18.77 1.40
N VAL A 58 -10.51 18.93 0.14
CA VAL A 58 -10.35 17.91 -0.91
C VAL A 58 -10.01 18.60 -2.21
N ASP A 59 -8.86 18.26 -2.80
CA ASP A 59 -8.59 18.59 -4.18
C ASP A 59 -9.38 17.63 -5.09
N PRO A 60 -10.28 18.14 -5.97
CA PRO A 60 -11.04 17.29 -6.89
C PRO A 60 -10.18 16.39 -7.78
N SER A 61 -8.94 16.80 -8.08
CA SER A 61 -7.99 16.01 -8.86
C SER A 61 -7.49 14.75 -8.12
N VAL A 62 -7.66 14.68 -6.81
CA VAL A 62 -7.15 13.65 -5.92
C VAL A 62 -8.02 12.40 -5.85
N ILE A 63 -9.29 12.48 -6.24
CA ILE A 63 -10.24 11.34 -6.15
C ILE A 63 -9.71 10.10 -6.88
N GLU A 64 -9.07 10.30 -8.01
CA GLU A 64 -8.64 9.21 -8.88
C GLU A 64 -7.56 8.34 -8.24
N VAL A 65 -6.65 8.92 -7.45
CA VAL A 65 -5.54 8.20 -6.83
C VAL A 65 -5.97 7.46 -5.56
N TYR A 66 -6.83 8.08 -4.75
CA TYR A 66 -7.21 7.53 -3.45
C TYR A 66 -8.00 6.21 -3.56
N TYR A 67 -8.67 5.99 -4.69
CA TYR A 67 -9.52 4.82 -4.93
C TYR A 67 -9.07 3.95 -6.12
N GLY A 68 -7.84 4.12 -6.59
CA GLY A 68 -7.28 3.32 -7.69
C GLY A 68 -7.79 3.72 -9.08
N ILE A 69 -8.08 5.00 -9.26
CA ILE A 69 -8.53 5.58 -10.53
C ILE A 69 -7.30 6.18 -11.24
N PRO A 70 -7.00 5.87 -12.52
CA PRO A 70 -5.80 6.35 -13.20
C PRO A 70 -5.82 7.86 -13.45
N GLY A 71 -4.70 8.56 -13.19
CA GLY A 71 -4.40 9.86 -13.77
C GLY A 71 -4.09 11.03 -12.84
N VAL A 72 -3.82 10.80 -11.53
CA VAL A 72 -3.55 11.88 -10.59
C VAL A 72 -2.22 11.73 -9.87
N ASP A 73 -1.37 12.75 -9.98
CA ASP A 73 0.01 12.72 -9.47
C ASP A 73 0.22 13.26 -8.04
N HIS A 74 -0.78 13.87 -7.40
CA HIS A 74 -0.61 14.49 -6.08
C HIS A 74 -1.82 14.32 -5.16
N VAL A 75 -1.53 13.92 -3.92
CA VAL A 75 -2.49 13.89 -2.81
C VAL A 75 -2.03 14.87 -1.76
N GLU A 76 -2.88 15.84 -1.41
CA GLU A 76 -2.61 16.71 -0.29
C GLU A 76 -2.64 15.95 1.04
N SER A 77 -1.92 16.48 2.02
CA SER A 77 -1.64 15.84 3.32
C SER A 77 -2.88 15.48 4.15
N ASP A 78 -4.05 16.00 3.78
CA ASP A 78 -5.30 15.87 4.54
C ASP A 78 -6.02 14.53 4.34
N PHE A 79 -5.60 13.73 3.34
CA PHE A 79 -6.15 12.39 3.05
C PHE A 79 -5.47 11.25 3.79
N PHE A 80 -4.60 11.54 4.74
CA PHE A 80 -3.94 10.52 5.51
C PHE A 80 -4.89 9.90 6.54
N ASP A 81 -5.32 8.66 6.30
CA ASP A 81 -6.03 7.83 7.28
C ASP A 81 -5.16 6.63 7.66
N ALA A 82 -4.56 6.73 8.84
CA ALA A 82 -3.67 5.69 9.37
C ALA A 82 -4.37 4.33 9.53
N SER A 83 -5.63 4.33 9.94
CA SER A 83 -6.39 3.10 10.16
C SER A 83 -6.75 2.41 8.84
N TYR A 84 -7.12 3.20 7.83
CA TYR A 84 -7.39 2.70 6.49
C TYR A 84 -6.13 2.10 5.85
N ILE A 85 -5.01 2.82 5.88
CA ILE A 85 -3.72 2.34 5.34
C ILE A 85 -3.29 1.05 6.06
N ALA A 86 -3.38 1.01 7.39
CA ALA A 86 -3.03 -0.16 8.18
C ALA A 86 -3.95 -1.36 7.88
N GLY A 87 -5.24 -1.13 7.66
CA GLY A 87 -6.21 -2.15 7.24
C GLY A 87 -5.84 -2.76 5.90
N LYS A 88 -5.57 -1.93 4.89
CA LYS A 88 -5.12 -2.37 3.56
C LYS A 88 -3.80 -3.14 3.61
N LEU A 89 -2.88 -2.72 4.46
CA LEU A 89 -1.61 -3.41 4.67
C LEU A 89 -1.82 -4.80 5.29
N LYS A 90 -2.71 -4.92 6.27
CA LYS A 90 -3.08 -6.20 6.87
C LYS A 90 -3.69 -7.16 5.85
N ASP A 91 -4.55 -6.67 4.96
CA ASP A 91 -5.18 -7.48 3.90
C ASP A 91 -4.14 -7.97 2.88
N ALA A 92 -3.14 -7.15 2.59
CA ALA A 92 -2.06 -7.49 1.68
C ALA A 92 -1.05 -8.49 2.29
N VAL A 93 -0.77 -8.37 3.60
CA VAL A 93 0.23 -9.18 4.34
C VAL A 93 -0.45 -10.35 5.02
N LYS A 94 -0.36 -11.52 4.43
CA LYS A 94 -0.93 -12.78 4.93
C LYS A 94 -0.14 -13.99 4.44
N ASP A 95 -0.39 -15.15 5.04
CA ASP A 95 0.17 -16.45 4.65
C ASP A 95 1.71 -16.47 4.59
N GLY A 96 2.37 -15.73 5.49
CA GLY A 96 3.83 -15.63 5.52
C GLY A 96 4.42 -14.87 4.34
N GLY A 97 3.67 -13.93 3.78
CA GLY A 97 4.10 -13.15 2.63
C GLY A 97 3.26 -11.91 2.39
N MET A 98 3.26 -11.43 1.15
CA MET A 98 2.52 -10.25 0.74
C MET A 98 2.12 -10.33 -0.74
N ASN A 99 0.87 -9.96 -1.05
CA ASN A 99 0.32 -9.95 -2.42
C ASN A 99 0.56 -11.28 -3.18
N GLY A 100 0.49 -12.40 -2.42
CA GLY A 100 0.67 -13.73 -2.96
C GLY A 100 2.15 -14.15 -3.20
N TYR A 101 3.13 -13.34 -2.80
CA TYR A 101 4.51 -13.80 -2.61
C TYR A 101 4.63 -14.40 -1.22
N THR A 102 5.06 -15.65 -1.09
CA THR A 102 5.14 -16.34 0.21
C THR A 102 6.51 -16.98 0.42
N LEU A 103 6.91 -17.15 1.67
CA LEU A 103 8.16 -17.82 2.04
C LEU A 103 8.20 -19.31 1.65
N GLY A 104 7.05 -19.88 1.27
CA GLY A 104 6.95 -21.23 0.71
C GLY A 104 7.39 -21.36 -0.74
N MET A 105 7.40 -20.26 -1.50
CA MET A 105 7.78 -20.23 -2.90
C MET A 105 9.30 -20.37 -3.06
N THR A 106 9.72 -20.98 -4.16
CA THR A 106 11.14 -20.95 -4.56
C THR A 106 11.49 -19.59 -5.15
N VAL A 107 12.78 -19.26 -5.18
CA VAL A 107 13.26 -18.02 -5.83
C VAL A 107 12.87 -18.01 -7.31
N GLY A 108 12.93 -19.16 -8.01
CA GLY A 108 12.51 -19.27 -9.39
C GLY A 108 11.03 -18.94 -9.62
N ASP A 109 10.15 -19.44 -8.74
CA ASP A 109 8.71 -19.14 -8.82
C ASP A 109 8.45 -17.64 -8.57
N ILE A 110 9.16 -17.06 -7.59
CA ILE A 110 9.07 -15.63 -7.27
C ILE A 110 9.55 -14.78 -8.44
N MET A 111 10.69 -15.12 -9.05
CA MET A 111 11.23 -14.41 -10.21
C MET A 111 10.25 -14.43 -11.38
N THR A 112 9.69 -15.61 -11.69
CA THR A 112 8.69 -15.76 -12.73
C THR A 112 7.46 -14.90 -12.47
N LYS A 113 6.93 -14.95 -11.26
CA LYS A 113 5.76 -14.17 -10.86
C LYS A 113 6.01 -12.66 -10.90
N ALA A 114 7.21 -12.23 -10.54
CA ALA A 114 7.60 -10.81 -10.48
C ALA A 114 8.13 -10.28 -11.83
N GLY A 115 8.27 -11.12 -12.84
CA GLY A 115 8.87 -10.74 -14.13
C GLY A 115 10.33 -10.30 -13.98
N LEU A 116 11.09 -10.94 -13.06
CA LEU A 116 12.49 -10.63 -12.81
C LEU A 116 13.40 -11.51 -13.63
N ASP A 117 14.38 -10.90 -14.27
CA ASP A 117 15.51 -11.59 -14.90
C ASP A 117 16.65 -11.84 -13.89
N GLU A 118 17.59 -12.69 -14.25
CA GLU A 118 18.72 -13.05 -13.37
C GLU A 118 19.62 -11.86 -13.10
N ASP A 119 19.79 -10.95 -14.06
CA ASP A 119 20.61 -9.76 -13.91
C ASP A 119 20.06 -8.79 -12.84
N ARG A 120 18.75 -8.70 -12.75
CA ARG A 120 18.10 -7.88 -11.70
C ARG A 120 18.32 -8.42 -10.32
N VAL A 121 18.28 -9.75 -10.16
CA VAL A 121 18.49 -10.40 -8.87
C VAL A 121 19.97 -10.39 -8.50
N SER A 122 20.88 -10.66 -9.45
CA SER A 122 22.32 -10.73 -9.21
C SER A 122 22.98 -9.39 -8.84
N ARG A 123 22.36 -8.26 -9.20
CA ARG A 123 22.86 -6.91 -8.82
C ARG A 123 22.65 -6.56 -7.36
N SER A 124 21.94 -7.38 -6.60
CA SER A 124 21.71 -7.15 -5.18
C SER A 124 22.93 -7.58 -4.36
N GLU A 125 23.87 -6.68 -4.13
CA GLU A 125 25.08 -6.95 -3.30
C GLU A 125 24.75 -7.33 -1.86
N SER A 126 23.57 -6.97 -1.37
CA SER A 126 23.12 -7.17 0.01
C SER A 126 22.33 -8.48 0.24
N GLY A 127 22.15 -9.33 -0.78
CA GLY A 127 21.25 -10.49 -0.70
C GLY A 127 19.77 -10.10 -0.56
N THR A 128 19.43 -8.85 -0.95
CA THR A 128 18.06 -8.34 -0.91
C THR A 128 17.63 -8.00 -2.34
N THR A 129 16.53 -8.56 -2.79
CA THR A 129 15.98 -8.29 -4.13
C THR A 129 14.60 -7.66 -4.02
N ARG A 130 14.44 -6.51 -4.67
CA ARG A 130 13.14 -5.84 -4.77
C ARG A 130 12.23 -6.62 -5.72
N LEU A 131 11.09 -7.04 -5.22
CA LEU A 131 10.08 -7.75 -6.00
C LEU A 131 9.11 -6.79 -6.67
N PHE A 132 8.64 -5.79 -5.95
CA PHE A 132 7.83 -4.72 -6.52
C PHE A 132 7.98 -3.43 -5.72
N TYR A 133 7.64 -2.32 -6.36
CA TYR A 133 7.49 -1.02 -5.76
C TYR A 133 6.29 -0.33 -6.39
N ASP A 134 5.34 0.06 -5.57
CA ASP A 134 4.20 0.86 -5.95
C ASP A 134 4.31 2.23 -5.25
N PRO A 135 4.73 3.28 -5.97
CA PRO A 135 4.88 4.61 -5.41
C PRO A 135 3.54 5.27 -5.07
N SER A 136 2.46 4.77 -5.66
CA SER A 136 1.09 5.29 -5.52
C SER A 136 0.13 4.26 -4.93
N TRP A 137 0.64 3.30 -4.16
CA TRP A 137 -0.15 2.20 -3.59
C TRP A 137 -1.43 2.67 -2.89
N LEU A 138 -1.30 3.70 -2.08
CA LEU A 138 -2.39 4.48 -1.53
C LEU A 138 -1.98 5.94 -1.61
N ALA A 139 -2.90 6.82 -1.89
CA ALA A 139 -2.68 8.23 -2.14
C ALA A 139 -1.58 8.94 -1.29
N ALA A 140 -1.44 8.52 -0.03
CA ALA A 140 -0.47 9.09 0.91
C ALA A 140 0.72 8.17 1.23
N ALA A 141 0.80 6.99 0.61
CA ALA A 141 1.80 5.99 0.98
C ALA A 141 2.25 5.15 -0.21
N SER A 142 3.55 4.94 -0.33
CA SER A 142 4.16 3.96 -1.22
C SER A 142 4.35 2.61 -0.54
N LEU A 143 4.39 1.56 -1.33
CA LEU A 143 4.59 0.20 -0.87
C LEU A 143 5.74 -0.47 -1.60
N ARG A 144 6.65 -1.10 -0.85
CA ARG A 144 7.78 -1.84 -1.38
C ARG A 144 7.82 -3.24 -0.76
N LEU A 145 8.05 -4.26 -1.57
CA LEU A 145 8.33 -5.61 -1.12
C LEU A 145 9.69 -6.07 -1.60
N GLU A 146 10.47 -6.59 -0.69
CA GLU A 146 11.80 -7.13 -0.94
C GLU A 146 11.89 -8.56 -0.36
N MET A 147 12.52 -9.47 -1.10
CA MET A 147 12.94 -10.77 -0.58
C MET A 147 14.38 -10.72 -0.09
N LYS A 148 14.66 -11.42 1.02
CA LYS A 148 16.00 -11.59 1.56
C LYS A 148 16.35 -13.07 1.67
N GLY A 149 17.62 -13.39 1.43
CA GLY A 149 18.13 -14.74 1.57
C GLY A 149 19.47 -14.92 0.85
N ASP A 150 20.07 -16.08 1.09
CA ASP A 150 21.24 -16.51 0.34
C ASP A 150 20.77 -17.36 -0.85
N PHE A 151 20.73 -16.74 -2.03
CA PHE A 151 20.23 -17.36 -3.28
C PHE A 151 21.35 -17.66 -4.26
N PHE A 152 22.61 -17.36 -3.90
CA PHE A 152 23.71 -17.41 -4.85
C PHE A 152 24.66 -18.55 -4.51
N ASP A 153 25.07 -19.25 -5.54
CA ASP A 153 26.24 -20.12 -5.52
C ASP A 153 27.40 -19.43 -6.20
N SER A 154 28.62 -19.66 -5.70
CA SER A 154 29.84 -19.19 -6.35
C SER A 154 30.35 -20.32 -7.24
N VAL A 155 30.31 -20.11 -8.54
CA VAL A 155 30.79 -21.06 -9.55
C VAL A 155 32.07 -20.51 -10.18
N SER A 156 33.13 -21.32 -10.27
CA SER A 156 34.36 -20.93 -10.98
C SER A 156 34.08 -20.76 -12.47
N ASP A 157 34.46 -19.61 -13.05
CA ASP A 157 34.37 -19.37 -14.48
C ASP A 157 35.59 -19.89 -15.25
N GLY A 158 36.55 -20.46 -14.52
CA GLY A 158 37.77 -21.06 -15.06
C GLY A 158 38.86 -20.05 -15.48
N TRP A 159 38.55 -18.75 -15.61
CA TRP A 159 39.47 -17.74 -16.10
C TRP A 159 39.62 -16.51 -15.19
N TRP A 160 38.52 -16.03 -14.61
CA TRP A 160 38.46 -14.76 -13.88
C TRP A 160 38.12 -14.90 -12.40
N GLY A 161 37.91 -16.14 -11.92
CA GLY A 161 37.58 -16.42 -10.51
C GLY A 161 36.19 -17.03 -10.34
N TYR A 162 35.35 -16.41 -9.54
CA TYR A 162 34.03 -16.95 -9.24
C TYR A 162 32.93 -16.01 -9.73
N VAL A 163 31.93 -16.61 -10.38
CA VAL A 163 30.68 -15.94 -10.79
C VAL A 163 29.58 -16.36 -9.82
N LYS A 164 28.77 -15.42 -9.38
CA LYS A 164 27.58 -15.71 -8.60
C LYS A 164 26.45 -16.19 -9.52
N VAL A 165 25.93 -17.36 -9.27
CA VAL A 165 24.83 -17.98 -10.00
C VAL A 165 23.63 -18.14 -9.06
N ILE A 166 22.43 -17.81 -9.54
CA ILE A 166 21.22 -17.91 -8.75
C ILE A 166 20.76 -19.36 -8.68
N ASP A 167 20.66 -19.91 -7.45
CA ASP A 167 19.97 -21.17 -7.22
C ASP A 167 18.46 -20.93 -7.10
N LYS A 168 17.74 -21.13 -8.21
CA LYS A 168 16.29 -20.93 -8.30
C LYS A 168 15.46 -21.88 -7.43
N LYS A 169 16.05 -22.95 -6.89
CA LYS A 169 15.37 -23.90 -6.00
C LYS A 169 15.37 -23.46 -4.54
N ARG A 170 16.25 -22.55 -4.16
CA ARG A 170 16.27 -21.99 -2.81
C ARG A 170 15.00 -21.18 -2.52
N ARG A 171 14.76 -20.96 -1.25
CA ARG A 171 13.62 -20.16 -0.76
C ARG A 171 14.13 -18.93 -0.02
N PRO A 172 13.39 -17.81 -0.05
CA PRO A 172 13.70 -16.67 0.79
C PRO A 172 13.69 -17.04 2.27
N THR A 173 14.58 -16.41 3.04
CA THR A 173 14.59 -16.52 4.50
C THR A 173 13.65 -15.51 5.14
N SER A 174 13.41 -14.40 4.48
CA SER A 174 12.45 -13.38 4.90
C SER A 174 11.98 -12.52 3.75
N PHE A 175 10.82 -11.90 3.96
CA PHE A 175 10.38 -10.73 3.20
C PHE A 175 10.46 -9.48 4.06
N VAL A 176 10.71 -8.34 3.43
CA VAL A 176 10.61 -7.02 4.03
C VAL A 176 9.59 -6.23 3.24
N CYS A 177 8.48 -5.93 3.89
CA CYS A 177 7.49 -5.01 3.38
C CYS A 177 7.76 -3.63 3.98
N THR A 178 7.96 -2.61 3.15
CA THR A 178 8.15 -1.23 3.59
C THR A 178 6.98 -0.37 3.10
N VAL A 179 6.36 0.33 4.04
CA VAL A 179 5.37 1.37 3.76
C VAL A 179 5.99 2.71 4.07
N ALA A 180 6.15 3.54 3.06
CA ALA A 180 6.68 4.89 3.21
C ALA A 180 5.60 5.92 2.94
N ILE A 181 5.44 6.88 3.85
CA ILE A 181 4.54 8.01 3.68
C ILE A 181 5.25 9.04 2.81
N SER A 182 4.52 9.66 1.88
CA SER A 182 5.03 10.78 1.09
C SER A 182 5.53 11.92 2.00
N ASP A 183 6.53 12.68 1.56
CA ASP A 183 7.29 13.63 2.39
C ASP A 183 6.43 14.72 3.07
N TYR A 184 5.26 15.01 2.53
CA TYR A 184 4.33 15.98 3.12
C TYR A 184 3.72 15.46 4.42
N GLY A 185 4.21 15.97 5.56
CA GLY A 185 3.70 15.62 6.90
C GLY A 185 4.22 14.30 7.47
N LYS A 186 5.22 13.66 6.88
CA LYS A 186 5.83 12.40 7.33
C LYS A 186 6.13 12.36 8.83
N LYS A 187 6.70 13.44 9.36
CA LYS A 187 7.14 13.54 10.76
C LYS A 187 6.02 13.31 11.78
N ASN A 188 4.82 13.77 11.48
CA ASN A 188 3.68 13.65 12.40
C ASN A 188 2.77 12.45 12.07
N LYS A 189 2.76 11.98 10.84
CA LYS A 189 1.86 10.94 10.34
C LYS A 189 2.43 9.53 10.49
N GLN A 190 3.73 9.37 10.35
CA GLN A 190 4.37 8.06 10.44
C GLN A 190 4.22 7.40 11.82
N PRO A 191 4.36 8.09 12.97
CA PRO A 191 4.07 7.48 14.27
C PRO A 191 2.60 7.04 14.41
N LEU A 192 1.65 7.80 13.89
CA LEU A 192 0.24 7.44 13.90
C LEU A 192 -0.03 6.19 13.06
N LEU A 193 0.57 6.11 11.89
CA LEU A 193 0.46 4.92 11.04
C LEU A 193 1.11 3.70 11.71
N PHE A 194 2.26 3.87 12.34
CA PHE A 194 2.95 2.77 13.01
C PHE A 194 2.10 2.17 14.14
N GLU A 195 1.47 3.02 14.96
CA GLU A 195 0.55 2.55 16.00
C GLU A 195 -0.69 1.85 15.41
N ALA A 196 -1.26 2.39 14.33
CA ALA A 196 -2.37 1.74 13.64
C ALA A 196 -1.96 0.37 13.04
N VAL A 197 -0.76 0.26 12.47
CA VAL A 197 -0.22 -1.01 11.97
C VAL A 197 -0.01 -1.99 13.12
N LYS A 198 0.60 -1.58 14.25
CA LYS A 198 0.73 -2.46 15.42
C LYS A 198 -0.63 -2.98 15.89
N LYS A 199 -1.64 -2.12 15.94
CA LYS A 199 -3.00 -2.50 16.34
C LYS A 199 -3.60 -3.56 15.42
N VAL A 200 -3.60 -3.35 14.11
CA VAL A 200 -4.21 -4.31 13.16
C VAL A 200 -3.44 -5.63 13.08
N PHE A 201 -2.13 -5.64 13.38
CA PHE A 201 -1.32 -6.85 13.46
C PHE A 201 -1.40 -7.55 14.83
N GLY A 202 -2.02 -6.95 15.85
CA GLY A 202 -2.08 -7.48 17.21
C GLY A 202 -0.74 -7.40 17.94
N ALA A 203 0.07 -6.40 17.59
CA ALA A 203 1.41 -6.16 18.14
C ALA A 203 1.44 -4.94 19.09
N GLU A 204 0.29 -4.56 19.66
CA GLU A 204 0.19 -3.44 20.61
C GLU A 204 1.09 -3.66 21.82
N GLY A 205 1.90 -2.66 22.15
CA GLY A 205 2.90 -2.77 23.21
C GLY A 205 4.08 -3.68 22.91
N LYS A 206 4.17 -4.21 21.69
CA LYS A 206 5.22 -5.10 21.20
C LYS A 206 5.59 -4.71 19.78
N ASN A 207 6.74 -5.20 19.31
CA ASN A 207 7.15 -5.01 17.90
C ASN A 207 7.20 -6.34 17.13
N LYS A 208 6.60 -7.40 17.69
CA LYS A 208 6.67 -8.76 17.13
C LYS A 208 5.40 -9.52 17.44
N VAL A 209 4.88 -10.23 16.44
CA VAL A 209 3.75 -11.14 16.57
C VAL A 209 4.02 -12.41 15.77
N THR A 210 3.58 -13.56 16.28
CA THR A 210 3.64 -14.84 15.57
C THR A 210 2.23 -15.35 15.34
N ARG A 211 1.90 -15.68 14.10
CA ARG A 211 0.62 -16.27 13.70
C ARG A 211 0.84 -17.20 12.50
N ASP A 212 0.10 -18.29 12.44
CA ASP A 212 0.10 -19.27 11.34
C ASP A 212 1.51 -19.79 10.99
N GLY A 213 2.40 -19.92 12.02
CA GLY A 213 3.76 -20.38 11.86
C GLY A 213 4.75 -19.34 11.31
N TYR A 214 4.31 -18.09 11.14
CA TYR A 214 5.14 -16.98 10.68
C TYR A 214 5.29 -15.90 11.73
N THR A 215 6.45 -15.28 11.76
CA THR A 215 6.79 -14.15 12.62
C THR A 215 6.77 -12.86 11.82
N TYR A 216 6.09 -11.86 12.35
CA TYR A 216 6.01 -10.52 11.80
C TYR A 216 6.68 -9.56 12.80
N GLU A 217 7.81 -9.00 12.41
CA GLU A 217 8.53 -7.99 13.20
C GLU A 217 8.28 -6.61 12.59
N LEU A 218 7.82 -5.68 13.42
CA LEU A 218 7.44 -4.34 13.00
C LEU A 218 8.46 -3.33 13.52
N SER A 219 8.91 -2.44 12.65
CA SER A 219 9.79 -1.33 13.00
C SER A 219 9.44 -0.10 12.18
N SER A 220 9.96 1.06 12.60
CA SER A 220 9.78 2.31 11.88
C SER A 220 11.07 3.11 11.98
N ASP A 221 11.50 3.67 10.85
CA ASP A 221 12.68 4.53 10.73
C ASP A 221 12.45 5.66 9.70
N ASN A 222 13.52 6.32 9.26
CA ASN A 222 13.41 7.41 8.29
C ASN A 222 12.93 6.97 6.89
N GLU A 223 13.03 5.69 6.55
CA GLU A 223 12.55 5.16 5.27
C GLU A 223 11.06 4.82 5.30
N GLY A 224 10.52 4.49 6.48
CA GLY A 224 9.12 4.15 6.62
C GLY A 224 8.83 3.18 7.75
N ILE A 225 7.73 2.44 7.58
CA ILE A 225 7.33 1.35 8.46
C ILE A 225 7.70 0.04 7.77
N HIS A 226 8.41 -0.81 8.50
CA HIS A 226 8.88 -2.10 8.00
C HIS A 226 8.15 -3.24 8.69
N ILE A 227 7.70 -4.20 7.90
CA ILE A 227 7.20 -5.49 8.39
C ILE A 227 8.13 -6.56 7.85
N ILE A 228 8.92 -7.15 8.73
CA ILE A 228 9.81 -8.27 8.39
C ILE A 228 9.06 -9.56 8.66
N ILE A 229 8.89 -10.36 7.62
CA ILE A 229 8.15 -11.63 7.65
C ILE A 229 9.17 -12.77 7.62
N ARG A 230 9.14 -13.66 8.63
CA ARG A 230 9.98 -14.83 8.74
C ARG A 230 9.18 -16.08 9.10
N LYS A 231 9.72 -17.23 8.77
CA LYS A 231 9.17 -18.51 9.22
C LYS A 231 9.68 -18.88 10.61
#